data_0ce5b2b81f490e531b7f63a1ef34c550
#
_entry.id   0ce5b2b81f490e531b7f63a1ef34c550
#
_cell.length_a   1.000
_cell.length_b   1.000
_cell.length_c   1.000
_cell.angle_alpha   90.00
_cell.angle_beta   90.00
_cell.angle_gamma   90.00
#
_symmetry.space_group_name_H-M   'P 1'
#
loop_
_entity.id
_entity.type
_entity.pdbx_description
1 polymer ?
#
loop_
_entity_poly.entity_id
_entity_poly.type
_entity_poly.pdbx_seq_one_letter_code
_entity_poly.pdbx_strand_id
1 'polypeptide(L)'
;MRIGHCQLESKCGDFEGNLAKVVKGLEQAQRERVEVVCFPECFLTGYPDTEELARKHAFALDSPEALEVLDRTALFDPTFIVGFNERRGRDLYNTALVAHKGHVLGTYSKCSAYMPFHKQGRDFPVFERGGVKFGVVICSDGGYVEPSRILALKGARVIFAPHFNYIGKAGLIGHFMHVRADHVARAVENGVYFVRGNNVVLGKDPAITKSDGVGYGDSYVVDPYGEVVVRSRRHREDFIFADVDPAVTDRAWKVGRSLWGLRELHKQLLEAAGLKG
;
A
#
# COMPACT_ATOMS: atom_id res chain seq x y z
N MET A 1 6.77 -2.50 17.61
CA MET A 1 5.69 -3.07 16.77
C MET A 1 6.32 -3.87 15.63
N ARG A 2 5.84 -5.09 15.39
CA ARG A 2 6.29 -5.88 14.24
C ARG A 2 5.34 -5.71 13.07
N ILE A 3 5.87 -5.33 11.91
CA ILE A 3 5.12 -5.08 10.68
C ILE A 3 5.54 -6.08 9.60
N GLY A 4 4.64 -6.39 8.66
CA GLY A 4 4.95 -7.34 7.59
C GLY A 4 4.26 -7.07 6.27
N HIS A 5 4.70 -7.78 5.24
CA HIS A 5 4.07 -7.81 3.93
C HIS A 5 4.10 -9.21 3.33
N CYS A 6 2.94 -9.61 2.78
CA CYS A 6 2.79 -10.82 1.99
C CYS A 6 2.99 -10.49 0.51
N GLN A 7 4.15 -10.82 -0.05
CA GLN A 7 4.40 -10.72 -1.49
C GLN A 7 3.80 -11.93 -2.19
N LEU A 8 2.60 -11.77 -2.72
CA LEU A 8 1.82 -12.86 -3.29
C LEU A 8 1.36 -12.53 -4.71
N GLU A 9 1.02 -13.56 -5.47
CA GLU A 9 0.30 -13.44 -6.72
C GLU A 9 -1.21 -13.43 -6.46
N SER A 10 -1.92 -12.44 -7.01
CA SER A 10 -3.38 -12.45 -7.11
C SER A 10 -3.81 -12.75 -8.54
N LYS A 11 -4.97 -13.36 -8.70
CA LYS A 11 -5.59 -13.60 -10.01
C LYS A 11 -6.81 -12.70 -10.17
N CYS A 12 -6.92 -12.06 -11.33
CA CYS A 12 -8.07 -11.20 -11.60
C CYS A 12 -9.36 -12.03 -11.64
N GLY A 13 -10.33 -11.60 -10.83
CA GLY A 13 -11.65 -12.24 -10.73
C GLY A 13 -11.71 -13.53 -9.90
N ASP A 14 -10.60 -14.01 -9.36
CA ASP A 14 -10.56 -15.15 -8.46
C ASP A 14 -10.62 -14.68 -6.99
N PHE A 15 -11.76 -14.13 -6.60
CA PHE A 15 -11.97 -13.61 -5.24
C PHE A 15 -11.69 -14.68 -4.18
N GLU A 16 -12.24 -15.89 -4.35
CA GLU A 16 -12.08 -16.99 -3.40
C GLU A 16 -10.61 -17.42 -3.23
N GLY A 17 -9.90 -17.61 -4.33
CA GLY A 17 -8.48 -17.99 -4.30
C GLY A 17 -7.61 -16.88 -3.68
N ASN A 18 -7.90 -15.62 -4.00
CA ASN A 18 -7.20 -14.47 -3.44
C ASN A 18 -7.48 -14.32 -1.93
N LEU A 19 -8.74 -14.47 -1.50
CA LEU A 19 -9.11 -14.44 -0.08
C LEU A 19 -8.51 -15.62 0.70
N ALA A 20 -8.47 -16.81 0.13
CA ALA A 20 -7.79 -17.94 0.75
C ALA A 20 -6.28 -17.66 1.00
N LYS A 21 -5.62 -16.93 0.09
CA LYS A 21 -4.23 -16.47 0.28
C LYS A 21 -4.12 -15.41 1.39
N VAL A 22 -5.12 -14.51 1.52
CA VAL A 22 -5.17 -13.54 2.64
C VAL A 22 -5.22 -14.29 3.97
N VAL A 23 -6.12 -15.27 4.11
CA VAL A 23 -6.24 -16.11 5.33
C VAL A 23 -4.92 -16.79 5.67
N LYS A 24 -4.27 -17.47 4.70
CA LYS A 24 -2.95 -18.08 4.90
C LYS A 24 -1.86 -17.07 5.30
N GLY A 25 -1.89 -15.89 4.69
CA GLY A 25 -0.99 -14.80 5.05
C GLY A 25 -1.19 -14.31 6.49
N LEU A 26 -2.44 -14.23 6.96
CA LEU A 26 -2.78 -13.89 8.34
C LEU A 26 -2.35 -14.98 9.32
N GLU A 27 -2.52 -16.27 8.98
CA GLU A 27 -1.99 -17.37 9.77
C GLU A 27 -0.48 -17.26 9.94
N GLN A 28 0.25 -16.96 8.87
CA GLN A 28 1.69 -16.77 8.92
C GLN A 28 2.07 -15.54 9.74
N ALA A 29 1.40 -14.39 9.53
CA ALA A 29 1.61 -13.17 10.28
C ALA A 29 1.40 -13.39 11.80
N GLN A 30 0.37 -14.14 12.17
CA GLN A 30 0.09 -14.48 13.56
C GLN A 30 1.19 -15.39 14.18
N ARG A 31 1.67 -16.40 13.46
CA ARG A 31 2.81 -17.23 13.90
C ARG A 31 4.08 -16.43 14.13
N GLU A 32 4.36 -15.47 13.26
CA GLU A 32 5.52 -14.58 13.35
C GLU A 32 5.29 -13.38 14.28
N ARG A 33 4.13 -13.29 14.94
CA ARG A 33 3.73 -12.19 15.84
C ARG A 33 3.77 -10.83 15.15
N VAL A 34 3.41 -10.78 13.87
CA VAL A 34 3.24 -9.52 13.13
C VAL A 34 1.95 -8.86 13.58
N GLU A 35 2.02 -7.60 13.95
CA GLU A 35 0.89 -6.83 14.44
C GLU A 35 0.10 -6.13 13.32
N VAL A 36 0.81 -5.70 12.25
CA VAL A 36 0.19 -5.14 11.04
C VAL A 36 0.81 -5.78 9.82
N VAL A 37 -0.01 -6.40 8.97
CA VAL A 37 0.42 -7.04 7.72
C VAL A 37 -0.29 -6.42 6.52
N CYS A 38 0.46 -6.21 5.43
CA CYS A 38 -0.05 -5.64 4.19
C CYS A 38 -0.02 -6.70 3.08
N PHE A 39 -1.04 -6.69 2.23
CA PHE A 39 -1.15 -7.44 0.97
C PHE A 39 -0.99 -6.49 -0.21
N PRO A 40 -0.69 -7.00 -1.44
CA PRO A 40 -0.51 -6.16 -2.61
C PRO A 40 -1.74 -5.31 -2.99
N GLU A 41 -1.52 -4.33 -3.86
CA GLU A 41 -2.56 -3.48 -4.47
C GLU A 41 -3.59 -4.32 -5.22
N CYS A 42 -4.88 -3.99 -5.08
CA CYS A 42 -6.04 -4.67 -5.68
C CYS A 42 -6.08 -6.18 -5.46
N PHE A 43 -5.51 -6.69 -4.36
CA PHE A 43 -5.24 -8.11 -4.16
C PHE A 43 -6.49 -8.99 -4.22
N LEU A 44 -7.61 -8.57 -3.59
CA LEU A 44 -8.84 -9.37 -3.54
C LEU A 44 -9.50 -9.54 -4.91
N THR A 45 -9.46 -8.49 -5.73
CA THR A 45 -10.11 -8.46 -7.05
C THR A 45 -9.17 -8.83 -8.20
N GLY A 46 -7.85 -8.84 -7.93
CA GLY A 46 -6.82 -8.74 -8.93
C GLY A 46 -6.71 -7.32 -9.51
N TYR A 47 -5.71 -7.09 -10.35
CA TYR A 47 -5.43 -5.80 -10.97
C TYR A 47 -5.74 -5.84 -12.48
N PRO A 48 -7.00 -5.58 -12.91
CA PRO A 48 -7.35 -5.56 -14.31
C PRO A 48 -6.84 -4.30 -14.99
N ASP A 49 -6.43 -4.42 -16.24
CA ASP A 49 -5.98 -3.29 -17.05
C ASP A 49 -7.09 -2.69 -17.94
N THR A 50 -8.33 -3.21 -17.84
CA THR A 50 -9.51 -2.68 -18.54
C THR A 50 -10.62 -2.30 -17.56
N GLU A 51 -11.40 -1.26 -17.92
CA GLU A 51 -12.55 -0.82 -17.13
C GLU A 51 -13.63 -1.90 -17.00
N GLU A 52 -13.85 -2.66 -18.05
CA GLU A 52 -14.84 -3.74 -18.07
C GLU A 52 -14.55 -4.78 -17.00
N LEU A 53 -13.31 -5.29 -16.97
CA LEU A 53 -12.88 -6.27 -15.96
C LEU A 53 -12.87 -5.66 -14.55
N ALA A 54 -12.45 -4.40 -14.42
CA ALA A 54 -12.49 -3.70 -13.14
C ALA A 54 -13.91 -3.63 -12.59
N ARG A 55 -14.89 -3.22 -13.42
CA ARG A 55 -16.32 -3.15 -13.02
C ARG A 55 -16.91 -4.51 -12.71
N LYS A 56 -16.55 -5.52 -13.49
CA LYS A 56 -17.06 -6.89 -13.32
C LYS A 56 -16.71 -7.47 -11.96
N HIS A 57 -15.50 -7.18 -11.46
CA HIS A 57 -14.96 -7.78 -10.24
C HIS A 57 -14.93 -6.83 -9.04
N ALA A 58 -15.28 -5.53 -9.24
CA ALA A 58 -15.38 -4.58 -8.14
C ALA A 58 -16.58 -4.86 -7.23
N PHE A 59 -16.37 -4.70 -5.94
CA PHE A 59 -17.41 -4.82 -4.94
C PHE A 59 -17.46 -3.59 -4.01
N ALA A 60 -18.59 -3.42 -3.31
CA ALA A 60 -18.77 -2.34 -2.34
C ALA A 60 -18.40 -2.82 -0.93
N LEU A 61 -18.12 -1.88 -0.02
CA LEU A 61 -17.77 -2.21 1.38
C LEU A 61 -18.93 -2.86 2.17
N ASP A 62 -20.16 -2.69 1.73
CA ASP A 62 -21.36 -3.29 2.32
C ASP A 62 -21.86 -4.53 1.55
N SER A 63 -21.07 -5.03 0.60
CA SER A 63 -21.41 -6.19 -0.21
C SER A 63 -21.13 -7.52 0.53
N PRO A 64 -21.72 -8.64 0.05
CA PRO A 64 -21.42 -9.98 0.57
C PRO A 64 -19.93 -10.32 0.56
N GLU A 65 -19.18 -9.91 -0.48
CA GLU A 65 -17.75 -10.15 -0.58
C GLU A 65 -16.96 -9.46 0.54
N ALA A 66 -17.31 -8.19 0.85
CA ALA A 66 -16.67 -7.48 1.95
C ALA A 66 -16.99 -8.11 3.30
N LEU A 67 -18.24 -8.52 3.52
CA LEU A 67 -18.65 -9.22 4.73
C LEU A 67 -17.92 -10.57 4.88
N GLU A 68 -17.75 -11.31 3.80
CA GLU A 68 -17.00 -12.56 3.80
C GLU A 68 -15.54 -12.37 4.15
N VAL A 69 -14.88 -11.32 3.64
CA VAL A 69 -13.52 -10.96 4.05
C VAL A 69 -13.44 -10.77 5.56
N LEU A 70 -14.37 -10.00 6.13
CA LEU A 70 -14.40 -9.71 7.56
C LEU A 70 -14.65 -10.97 8.40
N ASP A 71 -15.61 -11.81 7.99
CA ASP A 71 -15.94 -13.05 8.70
C ASP A 71 -14.77 -14.03 8.72
N ARG A 72 -14.18 -14.32 7.56
CA ARG A 72 -13.06 -15.26 7.43
C ARG A 72 -11.76 -14.78 8.07
N THR A 73 -11.65 -13.51 8.38
CA THR A 73 -10.47 -12.92 9.03
C THR A 73 -10.69 -12.57 10.51
N ALA A 74 -11.90 -12.77 11.05
CA ALA A 74 -12.30 -12.33 12.41
C ALA A 74 -11.45 -12.93 13.55
N LEU A 75 -10.95 -14.14 13.37
CA LEU A 75 -10.21 -14.86 14.42
C LEU A 75 -8.70 -14.53 14.47
N PHE A 76 -8.19 -13.78 13.51
CA PHE A 76 -6.77 -13.42 13.46
C PHE A 76 -6.49 -12.14 14.24
N ASP A 77 -5.38 -12.13 15.01
CA ASP A 77 -4.96 -10.96 15.79
C ASP A 77 -4.27 -9.86 14.95
N PRO A 78 -3.51 -10.13 13.89
CA PRO A 78 -2.94 -9.07 13.07
C PRO A 78 -4.00 -8.13 12.49
N THR A 79 -3.75 -6.82 12.57
CA THR A 79 -4.42 -5.85 11.70
C THR A 79 -3.92 -6.06 10.29
N PHE A 80 -4.81 -6.04 9.29
CA PHE A 80 -4.39 -6.25 7.91
C PHE A 80 -4.82 -5.13 6.98
N ILE A 81 -4.03 -4.96 5.93
CA ILE A 81 -4.25 -4.01 4.85
C ILE A 81 -4.35 -4.81 3.56
N VAL A 82 -5.49 -4.75 2.87
CA VAL A 82 -5.70 -5.50 1.63
C VAL A 82 -6.35 -4.62 0.57
N GLY A 83 -5.78 -4.65 -0.65
CA GLY A 83 -6.27 -3.88 -1.78
C GLY A 83 -7.44 -4.55 -2.53
N PHE A 84 -8.33 -3.74 -3.09
CA PHE A 84 -9.41 -4.19 -3.98
C PHE A 84 -9.90 -3.04 -4.88
N ASN A 85 -10.57 -3.39 -5.98
CA ASN A 85 -11.34 -2.43 -6.78
C ASN A 85 -12.67 -2.19 -6.08
N GLU A 86 -12.87 -1.01 -5.52
CA GLU A 86 -14.08 -0.64 -4.80
C GLU A 86 -15.08 0.03 -5.71
N ARG A 87 -16.34 -0.40 -5.63
CA ARG A 87 -17.49 0.22 -6.29
C ARG A 87 -18.25 1.11 -5.30
N ARG A 88 -18.32 2.41 -5.59
CA ARG A 88 -19.15 3.38 -4.86
C ARG A 88 -20.18 3.98 -5.83
N GLY A 89 -21.39 3.45 -5.83
CA GLY A 89 -22.38 3.78 -6.83
C GLY A 89 -21.92 3.45 -8.26
N ARG A 90 -21.71 4.47 -9.09
CA ARG A 90 -21.20 4.31 -10.47
C ARG A 90 -19.68 4.41 -10.59
N ASP A 91 -19.00 4.88 -9.55
CA ASP A 91 -17.59 5.16 -9.56
C ASP A 91 -16.77 3.96 -9.07
N LEU A 92 -15.58 3.82 -9.64
CA LEU A 92 -14.57 2.84 -9.23
C LEU A 92 -13.42 3.54 -8.52
N TYR A 93 -12.93 2.90 -7.46
CA TYR A 93 -11.76 3.33 -6.72
C TYR A 93 -10.76 2.18 -6.55
N ASN A 94 -9.49 2.49 -6.57
CA ASN A 94 -8.46 1.58 -6.11
C ASN A 94 -8.29 1.82 -4.60
N THR A 95 -8.73 0.88 -3.79
CA THR A 95 -8.90 1.05 -2.35
C THR A 95 -8.13 0.01 -1.56
N ALA A 96 -7.50 0.42 -0.47
CA ALA A 96 -6.96 -0.43 0.58
C ALA A 96 -7.92 -0.43 1.77
N LEU A 97 -8.45 -1.60 2.11
CA LEU A 97 -9.19 -1.87 3.33
C LEU A 97 -8.21 -2.08 4.47
N VAL A 98 -8.43 -1.44 5.61
CA VAL A 98 -7.75 -1.71 6.87
C VAL A 98 -8.74 -2.31 7.83
N ALA A 99 -8.49 -3.53 8.29
CA ALA A 99 -9.40 -4.26 9.17
C ALA A 99 -8.67 -5.01 10.28
N HIS A 100 -9.38 -5.32 11.36
CA HIS A 100 -8.90 -6.04 12.52
C HIS A 100 -10.04 -6.83 13.17
N LYS A 101 -9.84 -8.13 13.37
CA LYS A 101 -10.80 -9.03 14.06
C LYS A 101 -12.24 -8.87 13.56
N GLY A 102 -12.44 -8.94 12.23
CA GLY A 102 -13.76 -8.84 11.62
C GLY A 102 -14.35 -7.43 11.57
N HIS A 103 -13.59 -6.39 11.94
CA HIS A 103 -14.06 -5.01 11.94
C HIS A 103 -13.26 -4.15 10.97
N VAL A 104 -13.96 -3.33 10.18
CA VAL A 104 -13.35 -2.30 9.35
C VAL A 104 -12.85 -1.17 10.24
N LEU A 105 -11.55 -0.88 10.21
CA LEU A 105 -10.97 0.30 10.84
C LEU A 105 -11.07 1.53 9.95
N GLY A 106 -11.07 1.33 8.63
CA GLY A 106 -11.26 2.34 7.63
C GLY A 106 -10.69 1.92 6.28
N THR A 107 -10.68 2.86 5.34
CA THR A 107 -10.18 2.64 3.97
C THR A 107 -9.31 3.81 3.53
N TYR A 108 -8.39 3.53 2.62
CA TYR A 108 -7.67 4.54 1.85
C TYR A 108 -7.90 4.30 0.36
N SER A 109 -8.31 5.31 -0.38
CA SER A 109 -8.42 5.25 -1.84
C SER A 109 -7.27 6.01 -2.49
N LYS A 110 -6.66 5.39 -3.50
CA LYS A 110 -5.50 5.93 -4.23
C LYS A 110 -5.74 7.35 -4.71
N CYS A 111 -4.88 8.30 -4.34
CA CYS A 111 -5.02 9.71 -4.68
C CYS A 111 -4.46 10.04 -6.07
N SER A 112 -3.44 9.31 -6.54
CA SER A 112 -2.89 9.43 -7.90
C SER A 112 -3.32 8.25 -8.75
N ALA A 113 -4.61 8.21 -9.15
CA ALA A 113 -5.16 7.10 -9.91
C ALA A 113 -4.37 6.88 -11.21
N TYR A 114 -3.78 5.69 -11.36
CA TYR A 114 -3.02 5.32 -12.54
C TYR A 114 -3.92 4.92 -13.71
N MET A 115 -5.01 4.19 -13.41
CA MET A 115 -5.98 3.81 -14.42
C MET A 115 -7.02 4.93 -14.60
N PRO A 116 -7.33 5.34 -15.84
CA PRO A 116 -8.22 6.48 -16.10
C PRO A 116 -9.67 6.27 -15.63
N PHE A 117 -10.07 5.04 -15.42
CA PHE A 117 -11.40 4.68 -14.93
C PHE A 117 -11.52 4.72 -13.39
N HIS A 118 -10.41 4.83 -12.66
CA HIS A 118 -10.46 4.99 -11.21
C HIS A 118 -10.59 6.47 -10.83
N LYS A 119 -11.51 6.75 -9.91
CA LYS A 119 -11.60 8.06 -9.25
C LYS A 119 -10.48 8.23 -8.24
N GLN A 120 -10.03 9.45 -8.07
CA GLN A 120 -9.00 9.81 -7.09
C GLN A 120 -9.59 9.89 -5.68
N GLY A 121 -8.92 9.26 -4.71
CA GLY A 121 -9.16 9.47 -3.30
C GLY A 121 -8.65 10.86 -2.85
N ARG A 122 -9.21 11.39 -1.75
CA ARG A 122 -8.83 12.70 -1.21
C ARG A 122 -8.54 12.67 0.29
N ASP A 123 -8.79 11.53 0.93
CA ASP A 123 -8.63 11.38 2.37
C ASP A 123 -7.34 10.62 2.69
N PHE A 124 -6.67 11.05 3.74
CA PHE A 124 -5.44 10.44 4.23
C PHE A 124 -5.65 10.02 5.69
N PRO A 125 -6.33 8.89 5.94
CA PRO A 125 -6.56 8.38 7.27
C PRO A 125 -5.27 7.87 7.90
N VAL A 126 -5.17 8.02 9.22
CA VAL A 126 -4.11 7.43 10.04
C VAL A 126 -4.76 6.45 10.98
N PHE A 127 -4.22 5.26 11.05
CA PHE A 127 -4.64 4.15 11.90
C PHE A 127 -3.66 3.96 13.04
N GLU A 128 -4.03 3.19 14.05
CA GLU A 128 -3.16 2.92 15.19
C GLU A 128 -3.21 1.44 15.59
N ARG A 129 -2.06 0.88 15.91
CA ARG A 129 -1.92 -0.46 16.49
C ARG A 129 -0.77 -0.45 17.50
N GLY A 130 -1.02 -0.95 18.72
CA GLY A 130 0.02 -1.02 19.76
C GLY A 130 0.67 0.32 20.10
N GLY A 131 -0.07 1.44 20.04
CA GLY A 131 0.44 2.79 20.27
C GLY A 131 1.25 3.38 19.13
N VAL A 132 1.38 2.68 18.00
CA VAL A 132 2.11 3.16 16.80
C VAL A 132 1.12 3.52 15.70
N LYS A 133 1.18 4.76 15.24
CA LYS A 133 0.36 5.25 14.14
C LYS A 133 0.95 4.86 12.79
N PHE A 134 0.08 4.43 11.87
CA PHE A 134 0.47 4.09 10.51
C PHE A 134 -0.52 4.62 9.48
N GLY A 135 -0.06 4.80 8.26
CA GLY A 135 -0.88 5.21 7.12
C GLY A 135 -0.66 4.31 5.91
N VAL A 136 -1.48 4.52 4.88
CA VAL A 136 -1.41 3.79 3.62
C VAL A 136 -1.30 4.78 2.47
N VAL A 137 -0.41 4.48 1.52
CA VAL A 137 -0.37 5.06 0.17
C VAL A 137 -0.38 3.91 -0.82
N ILE A 138 -0.95 4.08 -2.02
CA ILE A 138 -1.04 2.97 -2.98
C ILE A 138 -0.14 3.25 -4.19
N CYS A 139 0.88 2.40 -4.39
CA CYS A 139 1.73 2.34 -5.58
C CYS A 139 2.28 3.73 -5.99
N SER A 140 1.79 4.33 -7.09
CA SER A 140 2.20 5.65 -7.60
C SER A 140 2.11 6.78 -6.58
N ASP A 141 1.23 6.70 -5.57
CA ASP A 141 1.16 7.69 -4.50
C ASP A 141 2.48 7.81 -3.73
N GLY A 142 3.23 6.69 -3.58
CA GLY A 142 4.54 6.66 -2.94
C GLY A 142 5.64 7.41 -3.71
N GLY A 143 5.43 7.68 -5.00
CA GLY A 143 6.33 8.49 -5.83
C GLY A 143 6.19 9.99 -5.59
N TYR A 144 5.07 10.45 -5.02
CA TYR A 144 4.80 11.87 -4.71
C TYR A 144 5.13 12.19 -3.26
N VAL A 145 5.58 13.43 -3.03
CA VAL A 145 5.97 13.91 -1.68
C VAL A 145 4.75 14.06 -0.77
N GLU A 146 3.66 14.58 -1.31
CA GLU A 146 2.50 15.07 -0.56
C GLU A 146 1.77 13.97 0.23
N PRO A 147 1.43 12.80 -0.34
CA PRO A 147 0.69 11.77 0.39
C PRO A 147 1.42 11.30 1.64
N SER A 148 2.72 10.98 1.50
CA SER A 148 3.55 10.54 2.61
C SER A 148 3.76 11.65 3.64
N ARG A 149 3.94 12.89 3.19
CA ARG A 149 4.09 14.07 4.05
C ARG A 149 2.84 14.32 4.89
N ILE A 150 1.66 14.25 4.28
CA ILE A 150 0.37 14.44 4.98
C ILE A 150 0.21 13.40 6.08
N LEU A 151 0.46 12.12 5.79
CA LEU A 151 0.36 11.03 6.76
C LEU A 151 1.35 11.22 7.91
N ALA A 152 2.60 11.59 7.61
CA ALA A 152 3.62 11.85 8.60
C ALA A 152 3.26 13.04 9.51
N LEU A 153 2.74 14.14 8.95
CA LEU A 153 2.24 15.28 9.71
C LEU A 153 1.05 14.93 10.62
N LYS A 154 0.21 13.97 10.23
CA LYS A 154 -0.87 13.41 11.07
C LYS A 154 -0.36 12.43 12.13
N GLY A 155 0.94 12.19 12.17
CA GLY A 155 1.61 11.39 13.20
C GLY A 155 1.91 9.94 12.80
N ALA A 156 1.72 9.54 11.55
CA ALA A 156 2.12 8.22 11.10
C ALA A 156 3.63 8.03 11.26
N ARG A 157 4.04 6.88 11.82
CA ARG A 157 5.44 6.45 11.97
C ARG A 157 5.80 5.32 11.02
N VAL A 158 4.79 4.68 10.44
CA VAL A 158 4.91 3.65 9.42
C VAL A 158 3.99 4.01 8.26
N ILE A 159 4.48 3.92 7.03
CA ILE A 159 3.68 4.07 5.82
C ILE A 159 3.75 2.77 5.03
N PHE A 160 2.62 2.14 4.82
CA PHE A 160 2.47 0.98 3.96
C PHE A 160 2.15 1.42 2.55
N ALA A 161 2.86 0.87 1.58
CA ALA A 161 2.71 1.17 0.16
C ALA A 161 2.48 -0.13 -0.64
N PRO A 162 1.24 -0.67 -0.67
CA PRO A 162 0.91 -1.79 -1.54
C PRO A 162 1.03 -1.40 -3.02
N HIS A 163 1.64 -2.29 -3.80
CA HIS A 163 1.92 -2.10 -5.23
C HIS A 163 1.38 -3.28 -6.04
N PHE A 164 1.08 -2.99 -7.30
CA PHE A 164 0.98 -3.98 -8.36
C PHE A 164 1.85 -3.50 -9.53
N ASN A 165 3.08 -4.02 -9.61
CA ASN A 165 3.99 -3.67 -10.70
C ASN A 165 4.12 -4.82 -11.69
N TYR A 166 3.70 -4.56 -12.92
CA TYR A 166 3.93 -5.41 -14.07
C TYR A 166 4.64 -4.59 -15.14
N ILE A 167 5.97 -4.72 -15.20
CA ILE A 167 6.84 -3.79 -15.91
C ILE A 167 7.46 -4.48 -17.12
N GLY A 168 7.41 -3.83 -18.26
CA GLY A 168 8.07 -4.30 -19.48
C GLY A 168 9.58 -4.53 -19.27
N LYS A 169 10.11 -5.63 -19.81
CA LYS A 169 11.50 -6.07 -19.59
C LYS A 169 12.53 -4.99 -19.85
N ALA A 170 12.34 -4.19 -20.90
CA ALA A 170 13.26 -3.12 -21.28
C ALA A 170 13.35 -1.99 -20.21
N GLY A 171 12.26 -1.74 -19.46
CA GLY A 171 12.21 -0.70 -18.42
C GLY A 171 12.52 -1.17 -17.02
N LEU A 172 12.76 -2.47 -16.81
CA LEU A 172 12.77 -3.09 -15.50
C LEU A 172 13.83 -2.52 -14.55
N ILE A 173 15.07 -2.34 -15.03
CA ILE A 173 16.18 -1.81 -14.20
C ILE A 173 15.92 -0.36 -13.81
N GLY A 174 15.52 0.48 -14.78
CA GLY A 174 15.17 1.87 -14.53
C GLY A 174 14.04 1.99 -13.50
N HIS A 175 13.03 1.15 -13.62
CA HIS A 175 11.91 1.12 -12.67
C HIS A 175 12.34 0.73 -11.24
N PHE A 176 13.22 -0.27 -11.08
CA PHE A 176 13.77 -0.62 -9.77
C PHE A 176 14.49 0.54 -9.10
N MET A 177 15.35 1.23 -9.87
CA MET A 177 16.13 2.35 -9.35
C MET A 177 15.23 3.51 -8.96
N HIS A 178 14.28 3.86 -9.83
CA HIS A 178 13.34 4.97 -9.62
C HIS A 178 12.47 4.74 -8.37
N VAL A 179 11.76 3.62 -8.31
CA VAL A 179 10.87 3.30 -7.19
C VAL A 179 11.61 3.22 -5.85
N ARG A 180 12.83 2.68 -5.85
CA ARG A 180 13.64 2.64 -4.63
C ARG A 180 14.09 4.02 -4.18
N ALA A 181 14.51 4.88 -5.10
CA ALA A 181 14.90 6.25 -4.78
C ALA A 181 13.73 7.02 -4.15
N ASP A 182 12.54 6.89 -4.73
CA ASP A 182 11.33 7.51 -4.18
C ASP A 182 11.05 7.05 -2.75
N HIS A 183 11.03 5.74 -2.50
CA HIS A 183 10.66 5.21 -1.19
C HIS A 183 11.69 5.50 -0.10
N VAL A 184 12.98 5.48 -0.45
CA VAL A 184 14.06 5.90 0.46
C VAL A 184 13.90 7.38 0.79
N ALA A 185 13.62 8.23 -0.20
CA ALA A 185 13.36 9.64 0.03
C ALA A 185 12.12 9.84 0.94
N ARG A 186 11.01 9.12 0.69
CA ARG A 186 9.81 9.20 1.55
C ARG A 186 10.11 8.82 3.00
N ALA A 187 10.91 7.77 3.23
CA ALA A 187 11.31 7.36 4.57
C ALA A 187 12.13 8.45 5.28
N VAL A 188 13.20 8.91 4.63
CA VAL A 188 14.18 9.84 5.21
C VAL A 188 13.60 11.23 5.45
N GLU A 189 12.92 11.80 4.47
CA GLU A 189 12.39 13.17 4.57
C GLU A 189 11.23 13.30 5.56
N ASN A 190 10.55 12.17 5.87
CA ASN A 190 9.44 12.12 6.80
C ASN A 190 9.83 11.51 8.16
N GLY A 191 11.00 10.90 8.29
CA GLY A 191 11.43 10.19 9.49
C GLY A 191 10.53 9.02 9.85
N VAL A 192 10.10 8.23 8.85
CA VAL A 192 9.17 7.12 9.00
C VAL A 192 9.73 5.82 8.45
N TYR A 193 9.22 4.69 8.91
CA TYR A 193 9.41 3.43 8.19
C TYR A 193 8.52 3.42 6.96
N PHE A 194 9.07 3.00 5.82
CA PHE A 194 8.32 2.89 4.57
C PHE A 194 8.31 1.44 4.09
N VAL A 195 7.12 0.84 3.98
CA VAL A 195 6.93 -0.55 3.60
C VAL A 195 6.46 -0.62 2.16
N ARG A 196 7.36 -0.91 1.24
CA ARG A 196 6.96 -1.26 -0.12
C ARG A 196 6.47 -2.70 -0.16
N GLY A 197 5.22 -2.91 -0.50
CA GLY A 197 4.60 -4.21 -0.64
C GLY A 197 4.17 -4.50 -2.06
N ASN A 198 4.96 -5.27 -2.82
CA ASN A 198 4.67 -5.55 -4.22
C ASN A 198 4.08 -6.96 -4.42
N ASN A 199 3.40 -7.14 -5.57
CA ASN A 199 2.94 -8.42 -6.08
C ASN A 199 4.05 -9.19 -6.80
N VAL A 200 3.76 -10.45 -7.10
CA VAL A 200 4.43 -11.23 -8.14
C VAL A 200 3.41 -11.69 -9.19
N VAL A 201 3.89 -11.98 -10.39
CA VAL A 201 3.13 -12.68 -11.43
C VAL A 201 3.98 -13.86 -11.87
N LEU A 202 3.50 -15.07 -11.56
CA LEU A 202 4.25 -16.33 -11.75
C LEU A 202 3.86 -17.09 -13.01
N GLY A 203 2.94 -16.54 -13.77
CA GLY A 203 2.46 -17.16 -15.01
C GLY A 203 1.77 -16.12 -15.89
N LYS A 204 0.88 -16.59 -16.77
CA LYS A 204 0.02 -15.73 -17.57
C LYS A 204 -1.23 -15.41 -16.78
N ASP A 205 -1.57 -14.12 -16.71
CA ASP A 205 -2.88 -13.65 -16.27
C ASP A 205 -3.58 -13.04 -17.48
N PRO A 206 -4.73 -13.58 -17.92
CA PRO A 206 -5.44 -13.09 -19.10
C PRO A 206 -5.99 -11.66 -18.91
N ALA A 207 -6.09 -11.18 -17.68
CA ALA A 207 -6.48 -9.80 -17.37
C ALA A 207 -5.34 -8.79 -17.57
N ILE A 208 -4.13 -9.26 -17.84
CA ILE A 208 -2.95 -8.42 -18.11
C ILE A 208 -2.63 -8.50 -19.60
N THR A 209 -2.94 -7.44 -20.35
CA THR A 209 -2.77 -7.41 -21.81
C THR A 209 -1.32 -7.22 -22.25
N LYS A 210 -0.45 -6.73 -21.38
CA LYS A 210 0.99 -6.57 -21.67
C LYS A 210 1.68 -7.92 -21.78
N SER A 211 2.18 -8.28 -22.97
CA SER A 211 2.76 -9.59 -23.24
C SER A 211 4.18 -9.79 -22.70
N ASP A 212 4.95 -8.72 -22.47
CA ASP A 212 6.38 -8.75 -22.15
C ASP A 212 6.70 -8.27 -20.70
N GLY A 213 5.69 -8.05 -19.89
CA GLY A 213 5.84 -7.56 -18.53
C GLY A 213 6.33 -8.61 -17.54
N VAL A 214 6.84 -8.14 -16.42
CA VAL A 214 7.31 -8.95 -15.29
C VAL A 214 6.72 -8.42 -13.99
N GLY A 215 6.01 -9.29 -13.27
CA GLY A 215 5.60 -9.07 -11.89
C GLY A 215 6.69 -9.60 -10.96
N TYR A 216 7.58 -8.73 -10.55
CA TYR A 216 8.90 -9.12 -10.06
C TYR A 216 9.05 -9.23 -8.54
N GLY A 217 8.05 -8.80 -7.76
CA GLY A 217 8.15 -8.72 -6.31
C GLY A 217 9.05 -7.57 -5.86
N ASP A 218 10.12 -7.88 -5.12
CA ASP A 218 11.04 -6.86 -4.58
C ASP A 218 10.38 -5.98 -3.52
N SER A 219 9.63 -6.61 -2.62
CA SER A 219 9.08 -5.93 -1.43
C SER A 219 10.18 -5.66 -0.42
N TYR A 220 10.11 -4.56 0.32
CA TYR A 220 11.10 -4.20 1.32
C TYR A 220 10.57 -3.24 2.36
N VAL A 221 11.29 -3.14 3.48
CA VAL A 221 11.08 -2.12 4.51
C VAL A 221 12.30 -1.21 4.52
N VAL A 222 12.07 0.10 4.41
CA VAL A 222 13.09 1.15 4.59
C VAL A 222 12.88 1.78 5.95
N ASP A 223 13.96 1.97 6.70
CA ASP A 223 13.94 2.64 7.98
C ASP A 223 13.98 4.17 7.84
N PRO A 224 13.80 4.95 8.93
CA PRO A 224 13.81 6.41 8.89
C PRO A 224 15.14 7.04 8.47
N TYR A 225 16.21 6.27 8.39
CA TYR A 225 17.52 6.73 7.93
C TYR A 225 17.82 6.37 6.48
N GLY A 226 16.94 5.59 5.84
CA GLY A 226 17.02 5.20 4.43
C GLY A 226 17.63 3.83 4.18
N GLU A 227 17.91 3.05 5.24
CA GLU A 227 18.43 1.71 5.10
C GLU A 227 17.31 0.71 4.80
N VAL A 228 17.56 -0.22 3.87
CA VAL A 228 16.68 -1.34 3.60
C VAL A 228 16.93 -2.43 4.65
N VAL A 229 16.08 -2.49 5.67
CA VAL A 229 16.27 -3.39 6.83
C VAL A 229 15.83 -4.82 6.56
N VAL A 230 14.91 -5.03 5.62
CA VAL A 230 14.49 -6.36 5.13
C VAL A 230 14.03 -6.25 3.68
N ARG A 231 14.23 -7.32 2.92
CA ARG A 231 13.85 -7.38 1.51
C ARG A 231 13.43 -8.80 1.13
N SER A 232 12.34 -8.91 0.34
CA SER A 232 11.87 -10.16 -0.22
C SER A 232 12.76 -10.67 -1.38
N ARG A 233 12.64 -11.93 -1.65
CA ARG A 233 13.16 -12.54 -2.87
C ARG A 233 12.34 -12.12 -4.08
N ARG A 234 12.98 -11.92 -5.20
CA ARG A 234 12.31 -11.60 -6.47
C ARG A 234 11.73 -12.84 -7.14
N HIS A 235 10.74 -12.63 -8.00
CA HIS A 235 10.13 -13.62 -8.89
C HIS A 235 9.56 -14.85 -8.18
N ARG A 236 9.10 -14.66 -6.94
CA ARG A 236 8.44 -15.70 -6.15
C ARG A 236 7.59 -15.12 -5.04
N GLU A 237 6.63 -15.88 -4.57
CA GLU A 237 5.91 -15.53 -3.35
C GLU A 237 6.85 -15.54 -2.16
N ASP A 238 6.66 -14.60 -1.26
CA ASP A 238 7.51 -14.41 -0.08
C ASP A 238 6.73 -13.68 1.04
N PHE A 239 7.22 -13.82 2.26
CA PHE A 239 6.72 -13.08 3.41
C PHE A 239 7.90 -12.41 4.11
N ILE A 240 7.79 -11.10 4.30
CA ILE A 240 8.80 -10.32 5.00
C ILE A 240 8.20 -9.62 6.21
N PHE A 241 8.99 -9.43 7.25
CA PHE A 241 8.63 -8.63 8.42
C PHE A 241 9.84 -7.94 9.03
N ALA A 242 9.58 -6.85 9.76
CA ALA A 242 10.60 -6.10 10.49
C ALA A 242 10.02 -5.57 11.79
N ASP A 243 10.88 -5.37 12.78
CA ASP A 243 10.53 -4.70 14.03
C ASP A 243 10.71 -3.19 13.86
N VAL A 244 9.67 -2.42 14.18
CA VAL A 244 9.65 -0.96 14.20
C VAL A 244 9.92 -0.47 15.62
N ASP A 245 10.93 0.36 15.76
CA ASP A 245 11.23 1.09 16.99
C ASP A 245 10.70 2.54 16.89
N PRO A 246 9.64 2.92 17.62
CA PRO A 246 9.14 4.30 17.63
C PRO A 246 10.18 5.34 18.03
N ALA A 247 11.13 4.98 18.90
CA ALA A 247 12.19 5.90 19.31
C ALA A 247 13.14 6.25 18.15
N VAL A 248 13.30 5.38 17.16
CA VAL A 248 14.05 5.68 15.93
C VAL A 248 13.31 6.74 15.13
N THR A 249 12.00 6.59 14.96
CA THR A 249 11.19 7.56 14.20
C THR A 249 11.19 8.94 14.87
N ASP A 250 11.11 9.01 16.19
CA ASP A 250 11.12 10.27 16.93
C ASP A 250 12.46 11.00 16.82
N ARG A 251 13.57 10.25 16.82
CA ARG A 251 14.93 10.82 16.59
C ARG A 251 15.12 11.31 15.15
N ALA A 252 14.61 10.57 14.18
CA ALA A 252 14.72 10.88 12.76
C ALA A 252 13.73 11.96 12.29
N TRP A 253 12.72 12.29 13.10
CA TRP A 253 11.64 13.21 12.76
C TRP A 253 12.14 14.61 12.38
N LYS A 254 12.28 14.85 11.08
CA LYS A 254 12.74 16.14 10.53
C LYS A 254 11.60 17.14 10.31
N VAL A 255 10.39 16.63 10.07
CA VAL A 255 9.22 17.45 9.73
C VAL A 255 8.88 18.42 10.85
N GLY A 256 8.89 17.95 12.11
CA GLY A 256 8.62 18.79 13.27
C GLY A 256 9.59 19.96 13.45
N ARG A 257 10.81 19.85 12.93
CA ARG A 257 11.83 20.89 13.01
C ARG A 257 11.66 21.99 11.95
N SER A 258 10.93 21.71 10.88
CA SER A 258 10.74 22.65 9.76
C SER A 258 9.33 23.26 9.70
N LEU A 259 8.46 22.96 10.68
CA LEU A 259 7.07 23.45 10.67
C LEU A 259 6.93 24.97 10.80
N TRP A 260 7.93 25.66 11.36
CA TRP A 260 7.89 27.13 11.53
C TRP A 260 7.75 27.89 10.20
N GLY A 261 8.27 27.34 9.09
CA GLY A 261 8.16 27.93 7.76
C GLY A 261 7.06 27.32 6.89
N LEU A 262 6.32 26.33 7.37
CA LEU A 262 5.46 25.50 6.51
C LEU A 262 4.33 26.31 5.85
N ARG A 263 3.74 27.28 6.56
CA ARG A 263 2.67 28.13 6.00
C ARG A 263 3.20 28.99 4.84
N GLU A 264 4.36 29.60 5.02
CA GLU A 264 4.99 30.43 4.00
C GLU A 264 5.46 29.59 2.80
N LEU A 265 6.08 28.43 3.06
CA LEU A 265 6.46 27.50 2.01
C LEU A 265 5.25 26.98 1.23
N HIS A 266 4.14 26.71 1.90
CA HIS A 266 2.91 26.29 1.24
C HIS A 266 2.36 27.38 0.31
N LYS A 267 2.35 28.64 0.77
CA LYS A 267 1.96 29.81 -0.04
C LYS A 267 2.83 29.93 -1.28
N GLN A 268 4.15 29.85 -1.14
CA GLN A 268 5.09 29.90 -2.25
C GLN A 268 4.90 28.74 -3.23
N LEU A 269 4.60 27.52 -2.75
CA LEU A 269 4.29 26.38 -3.61
C LEU A 269 3.02 26.61 -4.45
N LEU A 270 1.96 27.13 -3.84
CA LEU A 270 0.72 27.46 -4.54
C LEU A 270 0.95 28.56 -5.59
N GLU A 271 1.68 29.60 -5.25
CA GLU A 271 2.04 30.69 -6.17
C GLU A 271 2.87 30.16 -7.36
N ALA A 272 3.89 29.35 -7.09
CA ALA A 272 4.74 28.74 -8.13
C ALA A 272 3.95 27.80 -9.05
N ALA A 273 2.91 27.12 -8.53
CA ALA A 273 2.01 26.29 -9.30
C ALA A 273 0.92 27.07 -10.06
N GLY A 274 0.86 28.40 -9.93
CA GLY A 274 -0.18 29.24 -10.52
C GLY A 274 -1.55 29.03 -9.89
N LEU A 275 -1.60 28.47 -8.67
CA LEU A 275 -2.83 28.20 -7.93
C LEU A 275 -3.10 29.34 -6.94
N LYS A 276 -4.38 29.71 -6.80
CA LYS A 276 -4.79 30.65 -5.74
C LYS A 276 -4.93 29.87 -4.43
N GLY A 277 -4.29 30.37 -3.38
CA GLY A 277 -4.39 29.85 -2.02
C GLY A 277 -5.71 30.19 -1.35
#